data_eb5313d3d618e26a8fd62adcc53acf33
#
_entry.id   eb5313d3d618e26a8fd62adcc53acf33
#
_cell.length_a   1.000
_cell.length_b   1.000
_cell.length_c   1.000
_cell.angle_alpha   90.00
_cell.angle_beta   90.00
_cell.angle_gamma   90.00
#
_symmetry.space_group_name_H-M   'P 1'
#
loop_
_entity.id
_entity.type
_entity.pdbx_description
1 polymer ?
#
loop_
_entity_poly.entity_id
_entity_poly.type
_entity_poly.pdbx_seq_one_letter_code
_entity_poly.pdbx_strand_id
1 'polypeptide(L)'
;MEREDAQQMARELMNQHGLSEWSFRFDRARRRAGSCVHSRKEITLSGPLTALYDAPTVRGVILHEIAHALVGSSHNHDEVWQAKARELGSPDRARLSGGLPAPRPAWRGVCPVCGAVRELYSMPRRVTSCGACSRTFDPSRIFQWSFKGQAREPGGQYARQLRALKK
;
A
#
# COMPACT_ATOMS: atom_id res chain seq x y z
N MET A 1 7.07 13.74 -5.67
CA MET A 1 6.19 14.63 -6.45
C MET A 1 5.14 15.24 -5.54
N GLU A 2 4.85 16.53 -5.66
CA GLU A 2 3.78 17.15 -4.89
C GLU A 2 2.40 16.63 -5.32
N ARG A 3 1.43 16.68 -4.39
CA ARG A 3 0.11 16.09 -4.65
C ARG A 3 -0.68 16.87 -5.69
N GLU A 4 -0.57 18.17 -5.66
CA GLU A 4 -1.24 19.08 -6.60
C GLU A 4 -0.80 18.78 -8.02
N ASP A 5 0.51 18.66 -8.27
CA ASP A 5 1.07 18.32 -9.58
C ASP A 5 0.63 16.93 -10.05
N ALA A 6 0.62 15.96 -9.13
CA ALA A 6 0.18 14.59 -9.44
C ALA A 6 -1.33 14.54 -9.76
N GLN A 7 -2.14 15.34 -9.08
CA GLN A 7 -3.57 15.44 -9.34
C GLN A 7 -3.84 16.09 -10.70
N GLN A 8 -3.14 17.16 -11.02
CA GLN A 8 -3.24 17.82 -12.32
C GLN A 8 -2.85 16.85 -13.43
N MET A 9 -1.68 16.21 -13.33
CA MET A 9 -1.20 15.21 -14.29
C MET A 9 -2.22 14.07 -14.47
N ALA A 10 -2.81 13.56 -13.38
CA ALA A 10 -3.80 12.49 -13.47
C ALA A 10 -5.05 12.94 -14.22
N ARG A 11 -5.56 14.14 -13.95
CA ARG A 11 -6.73 14.69 -14.65
C ARG A 11 -6.46 14.91 -16.13
N GLU A 12 -5.31 15.46 -16.47
CA GLU A 12 -4.91 15.68 -17.87
C GLU A 12 -4.81 14.36 -18.64
N LEU A 13 -4.12 13.35 -18.08
CA LEU A 13 -4.00 12.04 -18.71
C LEU A 13 -5.35 11.31 -18.80
N MET A 14 -6.18 11.36 -17.78
CA MET A 14 -7.53 10.77 -17.82
C MET A 14 -8.37 11.41 -18.92
N ASN A 15 -8.36 12.74 -19.07
CA ASN A 15 -9.08 13.45 -20.12
C ASN A 15 -8.54 13.10 -21.51
N GLN A 16 -7.23 13.04 -21.71
CA GLN A 16 -6.59 12.65 -22.98
C GLN A 16 -7.02 11.25 -23.43
N HIS A 17 -7.29 10.36 -22.48
CA HIS A 17 -7.70 8.98 -22.77
C HIS A 17 -9.21 8.73 -22.63
N GLY A 18 -10.04 9.77 -22.67
CA GLY A 18 -11.50 9.65 -22.70
C GLY A 18 -12.14 9.27 -21.37
N LEU A 19 -11.44 9.46 -20.25
CA LEU A 19 -11.92 9.15 -18.90
C LEU A 19 -12.37 10.39 -18.11
N SER A 20 -12.91 11.40 -18.80
CA SER A 20 -13.41 12.65 -18.18
C SER A 20 -14.51 12.40 -17.14
N GLU A 21 -15.33 11.36 -17.34
CA GLU A 21 -16.39 10.93 -16.41
C GLU A 21 -15.86 10.17 -15.17
N TRP A 22 -14.56 9.84 -15.16
CA TRP A 22 -13.97 9.14 -14.02
C TRP A 22 -13.48 10.12 -12.97
N SER A 23 -13.66 9.73 -11.70
CA SER A 23 -13.16 10.50 -10.57
C SER A 23 -11.70 10.13 -10.25
N PHE A 24 -10.98 11.08 -9.68
CA PHE A 24 -9.62 10.88 -9.16
C PHE A 24 -9.55 11.31 -7.71
N ARG A 25 -8.84 10.52 -6.87
CA ARG A 25 -8.50 10.94 -5.50
C ARG A 25 -7.21 10.27 -4.99
N PHE A 26 -6.66 10.79 -3.91
CA PHE A 26 -5.60 10.11 -3.16
C PHE A 26 -6.20 9.19 -2.09
N ASP A 27 -5.58 8.01 -1.93
CA ASP A 27 -5.85 7.11 -0.83
C ASP A 27 -4.68 7.06 0.18
N ARG A 28 -4.80 6.23 1.22
CA ARG A 28 -3.79 6.05 2.28
C ARG A 28 -3.01 4.74 2.14
N ALA A 29 -3.07 4.07 1.01
CA ALA A 29 -2.32 2.85 0.77
C ALA A 29 -0.81 3.10 0.94
N ARG A 30 -0.08 2.11 1.43
CA ARG A 30 1.37 2.21 1.66
C ARG A 30 2.17 1.11 0.96
N ARG A 31 1.47 0.22 0.26
CA ARG A 31 2.05 -0.94 -0.45
C ARG A 31 1.57 -1.06 -1.89
N ARG A 32 0.61 -0.24 -2.29
CA ARG A 32 0.01 -0.17 -3.62
C ARG A 32 0.05 1.29 -4.05
N ALA A 33 0.64 1.56 -5.22
CA ALA A 33 0.86 2.92 -5.72
C ALA A 33 -0.41 3.56 -6.29
N GLY A 34 -1.24 2.78 -6.98
CA GLY A 34 -2.52 3.21 -7.54
C GLY A 34 -3.60 2.13 -7.44
N SER A 35 -4.79 2.44 -7.89
CA SER A 35 -5.92 1.50 -8.03
C SER A 35 -6.97 2.05 -8.97
N CYS A 36 -7.47 1.20 -9.86
CA CYS A 36 -8.65 1.42 -10.68
C CYS A 36 -9.85 0.70 -10.05
N VAL A 37 -10.96 1.42 -9.85
CA VAL A 37 -12.21 0.88 -9.28
C VAL A 37 -13.36 1.10 -10.28
N HIS A 38 -13.59 0.12 -11.14
CA HIS A 38 -14.58 0.19 -12.23
C HIS A 38 -16.00 0.50 -11.74
N SER A 39 -16.44 -0.16 -10.66
CA SER A 39 -17.79 0.04 -10.11
C SER A 39 -18.10 1.48 -9.68
N ARG A 40 -17.06 2.29 -9.45
CA ARG A 40 -17.19 3.70 -9.08
C ARG A 40 -16.65 4.66 -10.15
N LYS A 41 -16.15 4.14 -11.26
CA LYS A 41 -15.40 4.93 -12.26
C LYS A 41 -14.36 5.81 -11.55
N GLU A 42 -13.48 5.19 -10.77
CA GLU A 42 -12.54 5.92 -9.92
C GLU A 42 -11.12 5.39 -10.08
N ILE A 43 -10.17 6.30 -10.27
CA ILE A 43 -8.74 6.04 -10.19
C ILE A 43 -8.20 6.67 -8.91
N THR A 44 -7.39 5.92 -8.16
CA THR A 44 -6.73 6.44 -6.97
C THR A 44 -5.22 6.32 -7.06
N LEU A 45 -4.50 7.25 -6.43
CA LEU A 45 -3.08 7.13 -6.13
C LEU A 45 -2.85 7.11 -4.62
N SER A 46 -1.84 6.36 -4.21
CA SER A 46 -1.35 6.42 -2.83
C SER A 46 -0.71 7.79 -2.54
N GLY A 47 -1.32 8.61 -1.70
CA GLY A 47 -0.70 9.87 -1.28
C GLY A 47 0.68 9.68 -0.62
N PRO A 48 0.88 8.69 0.28
CA PRO A 48 2.20 8.42 0.86
C PRO A 48 3.28 7.99 -0.14
N LEU A 49 2.94 7.24 -1.18
CA LEU A 49 3.91 6.80 -2.20
C LEU A 49 4.16 7.90 -3.25
N THR A 50 3.12 8.62 -3.66
CA THR A 50 3.26 9.77 -4.57
C THR A 50 4.27 10.79 -4.04
N ALA A 51 4.25 11.09 -2.74
CA ALA A 51 5.20 12.02 -2.12
C ALA A 51 6.66 11.52 -2.15
N LEU A 52 6.89 10.23 -2.36
CA LEU A 52 8.23 9.63 -2.42
C LEU A 52 8.73 9.43 -3.85
N TYR A 53 7.84 9.44 -4.85
CA TYR A 53 8.16 9.14 -6.23
C TYR A 53 8.44 10.40 -7.05
N ASP A 54 9.28 10.25 -8.06
CA ASP A 54 9.50 11.26 -9.09
C ASP A 54 8.33 11.34 -10.09
N ALA A 55 8.31 12.37 -10.90
CA ALA A 55 7.24 12.59 -11.87
C ALA A 55 7.12 11.46 -12.92
N PRO A 56 8.22 10.92 -13.50
CA PRO A 56 8.12 9.77 -14.41
C PRO A 56 7.49 8.53 -13.77
N THR A 57 7.85 8.21 -12.53
CA THR A 57 7.27 7.08 -11.80
C THR A 57 5.77 7.28 -11.53
N VAL A 58 5.37 8.48 -11.06
CA VAL A 58 3.96 8.81 -10.83
C VAL A 58 3.17 8.74 -12.13
N ARG A 59 3.69 9.28 -13.24
CA ARG A 59 3.08 9.19 -14.56
C ARG A 59 2.87 7.74 -14.99
N GLY A 60 3.87 6.89 -14.81
CA GLY A 60 3.77 5.46 -15.09
C GLY A 60 2.66 4.77 -14.30
N VAL A 61 2.50 5.10 -13.00
CA VAL A 61 1.39 4.59 -12.17
C VAL A 61 0.03 5.07 -12.69
N ILE A 62 -0.10 6.34 -13.04
CA ILE A 62 -1.37 6.87 -13.57
C ILE A 62 -1.76 6.14 -14.86
N LEU A 63 -0.83 5.98 -15.80
CA LEU A 63 -1.09 5.28 -17.06
C LEU A 63 -1.42 3.79 -16.85
N HIS A 64 -0.82 3.15 -15.84
CA HIS A 64 -1.15 1.80 -15.43
C HIS A 64 -2.63 1.67 -15.01
N GLU A 65 -3.12 2.59 -14.18
CA GLU A 65 -4.52 2.61 -13.74
C GLU A 65 -5.48 3.01 -14.87
N ILE A 66 -5.04 3.89 -15.78
CA ILE A 66 -5.79 4.23 -17.01
C ILE A 66 -5.91 3.00 -17.91
N ALA A 67 -4.84 2.20 -18.08
CA ALA A 67 -4.91 0.96 -18.83
C ALA A 67 -5.99 0.02 -18.29
N HIS A 68 -6.04 -0.17 -16.96
CA HIS A 68 -7.12 -0.93 -16.32
C HIS A 68 -8.52 -0.35 -16.63
N ALA A 69 -8.67 0.97 -16.52
CA ALA A 69 -9.95 1.63 -16.79
C ALA A 69 -10.44 1.39 -18.22
N LEU A 70 -9.53 1.39 -19.21
CA LEU A 70 -9.84 1.24 -20.63
C LEU A 70 -10.17 -0.19 -21.05
N VAL A 71 -9.48 -1.19 -20.48
CA VAL A 71 -9.70 -2.60 -20.86
C VAL A 71 -10.86 -3.26 -20.11
N GLY A 72 -11.33 -2.64 -19.03
CA GLY A 72 -12.44 -3.16 -18.24
C GLY A 72 -12.01 -4.12 -17.10
N SER A 73 -12.98 -4.45 -16.23
CA SER A 73 -12.73 -5.23 -15.01
C SER A 73 -12.43 -6.70 -15.24
N SER A 74 -12.67 -7.21 -16.45
CA SER A 74 -12.38 -8.61 -16.81
C SER A 74 -10.90 -8.89 -17.09
N HIS A 75 -10.10 -7.84 -17.31
CA HIS A 75 -8.69 -7.93 -17.67
C HIS A 75 -7.82 -7.45 -16.50
N ASN A 76 -6.96 -8.34 -15.99
CA ASN A 76 -6.10 -8.05 -14.84
C ASN A 76 -4.65 -8.46 -15.13
N HIS A 77 -3.86 -7.58 -15.71
CA HIS A 77 -2.45 -7.78 -16.13
C HIS A 77 -2.25 -8.93 -17.12
N ASP A 78 -3.29 -9.36 -17.80
CA ASP A 78 -3.24 -10.31 -18.90
C ASP A 78 -2.71 -9.64 -20.19
N GLU A 79 -2.70 -10.40 -21.29
CA GLU A 79 -2.16 -9.90 -22.58
C GLU A 79 -2.91 -8.67 -23.11
N VAL A 80 -4.23 -8.59 -22.88
CA VAL A 80 -5.06 -7.45 -23.30
C VAL A 80 -4.65 -6.20 -22.51
N TRP A 81 -4.53 -6.32 -21.21
CA TRP A 81 -4.06 -5.22 -20.36
C TRP A 81 -2.62 -4.82 -20.69
N GLN A 82 -1.72 -5.80 -20.87
CA GLN A 82 -0.31 -5.53 -21.22
C GLN A 82 -0.17 -4.79 -22.56
N ALA A 83 -0.94 -5.19 -23.56
CA ALA A 83 -0.98 -4.49 -24.86
C ALA A 83 -1.40 -3.02 -24.68
N LYS A 84 -2.45 -2.77 -23.91
CA LYS A 84 -2.94 -1.42 -23.62
C LYS A 84 -1.92 -0.61 -22.81
N ALA A 85 -1.28 -1.20 -21.82
CA ALA A 85 -0.24 -0.54 -21.02
C ALA A 85 0.94 -0.09 -21.89
N ARG A 86 1.41 -0.95 -22.81
CA ARG A 86 2.47 -0.60 -23.78
C ARG A 86 2.05 0.52 -24.72
N GLU A 87 0.82 0.46 -25.25
CA GLU A 87 0.24 1.50 -26.11
C GLU A 87 0.26 2.88 -25.43
N LEU A 88 -0.03 2.92 -24.13
CA LEU A 88 -0.04 4.14 -23.32
C LEU A 88 1.37 4.58 -22.87
N GLY A 89 2.40 3.79 -23.11
CA GLY A 89 3.76 4.05 -22.59
C GLY A 89 3.89 3.82 -21.08
N SER A 90 3.01 3.00 -20.50
CA SER A 90 3.13 2.51 -19.12
C SER A 90 4.00 1.25 -19.07
N PRO A 91 4.70 0.99 -17.96
CA PRO A 91 5.28 -0.34 -17.72
C PRO A 91 4.18 -1.41 -17.77
N ASP A 92 4.40 -2.45 -18.58
CA ASP A 92 3.48 -3.58 -18.79
C ASP A 92 3.57 -4.66 -17.69
N ARG A 93 3.99 -4.26 -16.49
CA ARG A 93 4.21 -5.14 -15.33
C ARG A 93 3.20 -4.82 -14.23
N ALA A 94 2.72 -5.89 -13.57
CA ALA A 94 1.82 -5.78 -12.42
C ALA A 94 2.43 -5.03 -11.23
N ARG A 95 3.76 -4.92 -11.16
CA ARG A 95 4.47 -4.26 -10.07
C ARG A 95 5.51 -3.29 -10.62
N LEU A 96 5.65 -2.17 -9.93
CA LEU A 96 6.76 -1.24 -10.17
C LEU A 96 8.10 -1.96 -9.94
N SER A 97 9.13 -1.49 -10.62
CA SER A 97 10.50 -2.03 -10.48
C SER A 97 10.96 -1.99 -9.02
N GLY A 98 11.77 -2.97 -8.62
CA GLY A 98 12.35 -2.99 -7.27
C GLY A 98 13.22 -1.75 -7.00
N GLY A 99 13.41 -1.44 -5.71
CA GLY A 99 14.27 -0.32 -5.28
C GLY A 99 13.56 1.03 -5.14
N LEU A 100 12.27 1.14 -5.46
CA LEU A 100 11.53 2.38 -5.21
C LEU A 100 11.37 2.64 -3.69
N PRO A 101 11.46 3.92 -3.28
CA PRO A 101 11.29 4.28 -1.88
C PRO A 101 9.90 3.90 -1.38
N ALA A 102 9.84 3.40 -0.15
CA ALA A 102 8.60 3.04 0.52
C ALA A 102 8.46 3.79 1.86
N PRO A 103 7.23 4.11 2.30
CA PRO A 103 7.01 4.71 3.59
C PRO A 103 7.56 3.79 4.69
N ARG A 104 8.19 4.36 5.70
CA ARG A 104 8.67 3.57 6.84
C ARG A 104 7.48 3.12 7.71
N PRO A 105 7.42 1.83 8.10
CA PRO A 105 6.44 1.37 9.07
C PRO A 105 6.61 2.11 10.40
N ALA A 106 5.49 2.56 10.98
CA ALA A 106 5.52 3.32 12.24
C ALA A 106 5.61 2.41 13.47
N TRP A 107 5.13 1.18 13.38
CA TRP A 107 5.15 0.18 14.43
C TRP A 107 6.20 -0.88 14.15
N ARG A 108 7.07 -1.13 15.12
CA ARG A 108 8.09 -2.18 15.07
C ARG A 108 7.96 -3.05 16.30
N GLY A 109 7.67 -4.33 16.09
CA GLY A 109 7.64 -5.36 17.15
C GLY A 109 8.91 -6.18 17.11
N VAL A 110 9.50 -6.45 18.27
CA VAL A 110 10.69 -7.29 18.43
C VAL A 110 10.33 -8.47 19.33
N CYS A 111 10.67 -9.67 18.91
CA CYS A 111 10.51 -10.85 19.75
C CYS A 111 11.56 -10.81 20.89
N PRO A 112 11.13 -10.92 22.16
CA PRO A 112 12.07 -10.85 23.30
C PRO A 112 13.02 -12.05 23.38
N VAL A 113 12.71 -13.15 22.68
CA VAL A 113 13.50 -14.40 22.75
C VAL A 113 14.51 -14.48 21.60
N CYS A 114 14.08 -14.29 20.34
CA CYS A 114 14.96 -14.51 19.18
C CYS A 114 15.30 -13.20 18.41
N GLY A 115 14.79 -12.05 18.83
CA GLY A 115 15.03 -10.77 18.16
C GLY A 115 14.32 -10.60 16.81
N ALA A 116 13.52 -11.56 16.37
CA ALA A 116 12.76 -11.46 15.10
C ALA A 116 11.93 -10.17 15.08
N VAL A 117 11.98 -9.46 13.95
CA VAL A 117 11.33 -8.16 13.79
C VAL A 117 10.05 -8.32 12.97
N ARG A 118 9.01 -7.61 13.41
CA ARG A 118 7.75 -7.46 12.68
C ARG A 118 7.43 -5.97 12.53
N GLU A 119 7.24 -5.51 11.31
CA GLU A 119 6.94 -4.12 11.02
C GLU A 119 5.52 -3.94 10.50
N LEU A 120 4.81 -2.93 11.01
CA LEU A 120 3.42 -2.63 10.64
C LEU A 120 3.24 -1.12 10.41
N TYR A 121 2.46 -0.79 9.39
CA TYR A 121 2.07 0.59 9.11
C TYR A 121 0.98 1.13 10.04
N SER A 122 0.14 0.23 10.56
CA SER A 122 -0.94 0.55 11.49
C SER A 122 -0.72 -0.13 12.84
N MET A 123 -1.38 0.38 13.88
CA MET A 123 -1.33 -0.19 15.21
C MET A 123 -1.78 -1.67 15.19
N PRO A 124 -1.02 -2.57 15.82
CA PRO A 124 -1.43 -3.97 15.95
C PRO A 124 -2.79 -4.07 16.66
N ARG A 125 -3.69 -4.87 16.10
CA ARG A 125 -5.02 -5.10 16.68
C ARG A 125 -5.12 -6.37 17.51
N ARG A 126 -4.25 -7.37 17.21
CA ARG A 126 -4.25 -8.67 17.89
C ARG A 126 -2.93 -8.91 18.56
N VAL A 127 -2.97 -9.53 19.74
CA VAL A 127 -1.77 -10.07 20.39
C VAL A 127 -1.33 -11.30 19.60
N THR A 128 -0.06 -11.32 19.21
CA THR A 128 0.55 -12.42 18.48
C THR A 128 1.90 -12.75 19.08
N SER A 129 2.23 -14.03 19.19
CA SER A 129 3.55 -14.50 19.53
C SER A 129 4.42 -14.72 18.28
N CYS A 130 5.72 -14.88 18.47
CA CYS A 130 6.68 -15.04 17.41
C CYS A 130 6.57 -16.43 16.76
N GLY A 131 6.17 -16.45 15.47
CA GLY A 131 6.07 -17.70 14.70
C GLY A 131 7.42 -18.30 14.29
N ALA A 132 8.54 -17.55 14.38
CA ALA A 132 9.87 -18.09 14.18
C ALA A 132 10.34 -18.93 15.38
N CYS A 133 9.86 -18.62 16.58
CA CYS A 133 10.21 -19.37 17.79
C CYS A 133 9.27 -20.55 18.05
N SER A 134 7.99 -20.45 17.67
CA SER A 134 6.98 -21.49 17.96
C SER A 134 5.85 -21.44 16.96
N ARG A 135 5.35 -22.62 16.60
CA ARG A 135 4.16 -22.77 15.74
C ARG A 135 2.86 -22.53 16.52
N THR A 136 2.89 -22.67 17.83
CA THR A 136 1.75 -22.41 18.72
C THR A 136 1.92 -21.09 19.43
N PHE A 137 0.82 -20.50 19.90
CA PHE A 137 0.84 -19.28 20.67
C PHE A 137 1.58 -19.49 22.01
N ASP A 138 2.54 -18.62 22.31
CA ASP A 138 3.32 -18.64 23.53
C ASP A 138 3.42 -17.22 24.13
N PRO A 139 2.84 -16.98 25.32
CA PRO A 139 2.85 -15.65 25.94
C PRO A 139 4.25 -15.06 26.17
N SER A 140 5.27 -15.89 26.42
CA SER A 140 6.65 -15.44 26.64
C SER A 140 7.30 -14.84 25.37
N ARG A 141 6.67 -15.07 24.21
CA ARG A 141 7.16 -14.68 22.88
C ARG A 141 6.30 -13.64 22.20
N ILE A 142 5.42 -12.96 22.96
CA ILE A 142 4.64 -11.82 22.47
C ILE A 142 5.59 -10.69 22.07
N PHE A 143 5.36 -10.11 20.89
CA PHE A 143 6.18 -9.00 20.39
C PHE A 143 6.11 -7.79 21.33
N GLN A 144 7.29 -7.25 21.68
CA GLN A 144 7.43 -5.96 22.33
C GLN A 144 7.40 -4.86 21.27
N TRP A 145 6.49 -3.91 21.41
CA TRP A 145 6.22 -2.92 20.37
C TRP A 145 6.86 -1.57 20.68
N SER A 146 7.30 -0.91 19.60
CA SER A 146 7.65 0.50 19.57
C SER A 146 6.86 1.23 18.48
N PHE A 147 6.58 2.50 18.68
CA PHE A 147 5.98 3.40 17.71
C PHE A 147 6.95 4.53 17.40
N LYS A 148 7.35 4.68 16.13
CA LYS A 148 8.35 5.67 15.69
C LYS A 148 9.63 5.63 16.53
N GLY A 149 10.11 4.44 16.90
CA GLY A 149 11.32 4.21 17.69
C GLY A 149 11.14 4.28 19.21
N GLN A 150 10.02 4.77 19.73
CA GLN A 150 9.75 4.83 21.18
C GLN A 150 8.95 3.60 21.63
N ALA A 151 9.34 2.98 22.74
CA ALA A 151 8.61 1.86 23.33
C ALA A 151 7.14 2.26 23.59
N ARG A 152 6.21 1.49 23.05
CA ARG A 152 4.78 1.78 23.16
C ARG A 152 3.95 0.52 23.06
N GLU A 153 3.16 0.22 24.08
CA GLU A 153 2.18 -0.85 24.02
C GLU A 153 0.99 -0.43 23.13
N PRO A 154 0.55 -1.28 22.18
CA PRO A 154 -0.64 -0.99 21.38
C PRO A 154 -1.91 -0.93 22.25
N GLY A 155 -2.78 0.03 21.92
CA GLY A 155 -4.05 0.24 22.62
C GLY A 155 -5.22 -0.60 22.09
N GLY A 156 -6.43 -0.21 22.48
CA GLY A 156 -7.68 -0.74 21.94
C GLY A 156 -7.87 -2.24 22.14
N GLN A 157 -8.19 -2.95 21.06
CA GLN A 157 -8.40 -4.40 21.09
C GLN A 157 -7.16 -5.18 21.55
N TYR A 158 -5.96 -4.77 21.12
CA TYR A 158 -4.70 -5.38 21.54
C TYR A 158 -4.55 -5.35 23.07
N ALA A 159 -4.71 -4.19 23.69
CA ALA A 159 -4.59 -4.03 25.12
C ALA A 159 -5.64 -4.86 25.90
N ARG A 160 -6.88 -4.98 25.36
CA ARG A 160 -7.91 -5.85 25.97
C ARG A 160 -7.48 -7.33 25.95
N GLN A 161 -6.98 -7.80 24.81
CA GLN A 161 -6.50 -9.18 24.67
C GLN A 161 -5.30 -9.45 25.59
N LEU A 162 -4.34 -8.52 25.66
CA LEU A 162 -3.16 -8.67 26.49
C LEU A 162 -3.52 -8.77 27.98
N ARG A 163 -4.47 -7.96 28.46
CA ARG A 163 -4.99 -8.05 29.83
C ARG A 163 -5.68 -9.39 30.13
N ALA A 164 -6.40 -9.94 29.16
CA ALA A 164 -7.06 -11.24 29.32
C ALA A 164 -6.07 -12.41 29.41
N LEU A 165 -4.89 -12.29 28.79
CA LEU A 165 -3.81 -13.30 28.87
C LEU A 165 -3.00 -13.24 30.17
N LYS A 166 -3.12 -12.17 30.94
CA LYS A 166 -2.40 -11.97 32.23
C LYS A 166 -3.26 -12.37 33.44
N LYS A 167 -4.53 -12.73 33.22
CA LYS A 167 -5.43 -13.29 34.25
C LYS A 167 -5.33 -14.82 34.26
#